data_a3fec9965d9a285f1f3e0133c3f84164
#
_entry.id   a3fec9965d9a285f1f3e0133c3f84164
#
_cell.length_a   1.000
_cell.length_b   1.000
_cell.length_c   1.000
_cell.angle_alpha   90.00
_cell.angle_beta   90.00
_cell.angle_gamma   90.00
#
_symmetry.space_group_name_H-M   'P 1'
#
loop_
_entity.id
_entity.type
_entity.pdbx_description
1 polymer ?
#
loop_
_entity_poly.entity_id
_entity_poly.type
_entity_poly.pdbx_seq_one_letter_code
_entity_poly.pdbx_strand_id
1 'polypeptide(L)'
;FVEYLKIKGIGQTAFEESAGLSRGAIAKKTGFNADSIEKIASACPDLNINWLITGIGNMTINTNSSITETPTTNKDIKILDIRVCAGHGIGFDGNENKVIGYVNIPEFTGCYGITVYGDSMYDMYMSGDTIFVREIKDKRNIDNGQPYVIITKEDRLLKMIHIDYERKKTILSSYNNIANPDGKRKYPDMEIDIDNDVIHLYKVVGKLARTQM
;
A
#
# COMPACT_ATOMS: atom_id res chain seq x y z
N PHE A 1 -2.62 30.09 14.93
CA PHE A 1 -1.70 30.59 13.89
C PHE A 1 -0.57 31.44 14.47
N VAL A 2 -0.84 32.24 15.46
CA VAL A 2 0.19 33.08 16.16
C VAL A 2 1.34 32.20 16.69
N GLU A 3 1.03 31.01 17.20
CA GLU A 3 2.03 30.07 17.69
C GLU A 3 2.95 29.56 16.57
N TYR A 4 2.40 29.27 15.39
CA TYR A 4 3.18 28.93 14.20
C TYR A 4 4.17 30.02 13.82
N LEU A 5 3.71 31.29 13.75
CA LEU A 5 4.57 32.42 13.44
C LEU A 5 5.68 32.61 14.48
N LYS A 6 5.37 32.40 15.76
CA LYS A 6 6.35 32.47 16.84
C LYS A 6 7.46 31.39 16.68
N ILE A 7 7.09 30.17 16.34
CA ILE A 7 8.06 29.09 16.08
C ILE A 7 8.95 29.43 14.87
N LYS A 8 8.38 30.06 13.83
CA LYS A 8 9.12 30.49 12.64
C LYS A 8 9.93 31.76 12.84
N GLY A 9 9.81 32.43 14.00
CA GLY A 9 10.49 33.68 14.27
C GLY A 9 9.96 34.88 13.45
N ILE A 10 8.73 34.80 12.95
CA ILE A 10 8.11 35.80 12.08
C ILE A 10 7.12 36.65 12.91
N GLY A 11 7.27 37.96 12.86
CA GLY A 11 6.32 38.89 13.51
C GLY A 11 4.97 38.95 12.77
N GLN A 12 3.85 39.06 13.50
CA GLN A 12 2.51 39.08 12.91
C GLN A 12 2.34 40.17 11.83
N THR A 13 2.76 41.38 12.11
CA THR A 13 2.65 42.51 11.17
C THR A 13 3.50 42.32 9.94
N ALA A 14 4.72 41.80 10.10
CA ALA A 14 5.61 41.49 8.98
C ALA A 14 5.04 40.38 8.08
N PHE A 15 4.41 39.35 8.68
CA PHE A 15 3.75 38.33 7.94
C PHE A 15 2.51 38.85 7.19
N GLU A 16 1.65 39.64 7.85
CA GLU A 16 0.46 40.25 7.23
C GLU A 16 0.84 41.04 5.96
N GLU A 17 1.91 41.82 6.05
CA GLU A 17 2.41 42.62 4.93
C GLU A 17 2.95 41.71 3.79
N SER A 18 3.78 40.73 4.12
CA SER A 18 4.39 39.83 3.13
C SER A 18 3.36 38.91 2.46
N ALA A 19 2.34 38.46 3.18
CA ALA A 19 1.28 37.59 2.67
C ALA A 19 0.12 38.32 2.00
N GLY A 20 0.16 39.66 1.97
CA GLY A 20 -0.91 40.49 1.39
C GLY A 20 -2.22 40.46 2.20
N LEU A 21 -2.11 40.24 3.49
CA LEU A 21 -3.24 40.29 4.43
C LEU A 21 -3.48 41.74 4.91
N SER A 22 -4.70 42.05 5.29
CA SER A 22 -4.99 43.32 5.92
C SER A 22 -4.36 43.39 7.31
N ARG A 23 -3.87 44.56 7.68
CA ARG A 23 -3.25 44.80 9.00
C ARG A 23 -4.20 44.40 10.14
N GLY A 24 -3.73 43.58 11.07
CA GLY A 24 -4.52 43.04 12.17
C GLY A 24 -5.40 41.85 11.82
N ALA A 25 -5.27 41.28 10.62
CA ALA A 25 -6.04 40.12 10.20
C ALA A 25 -5.80 38.87 11.07
N ILE A 26 -4.56 38.72 11.56
CA ILE A 26 -4.16 37.56 12.41
C ILE A 26 -4.71 37.71 13.83
N ALA A 27 -4.88 38.94 14.31
CA ALA A 27 -5.38 39.20 15.66
C ALA A 27 -6.91 39.18 15.79
N LYS A 28 -7.65 39.04 14.68
CA LYS A 28 -9.13 39.02 14.68
C LYS A 28 -9.65 37.73 15.33
N LYS A 29 -10.58 37.87 16.28
CA LYS A 29 -11.24 36.74 16.95
C LYS A 29 -12.27 36.02 16.07
N THR A 30 -12.65 36.59 14.92
CA THR A 30 -13.67 36.06 14.01
C THR A 30 -13.15 34.96 13.07
N GLY A 31 -11.86 34.60 13.19
CA GLY A 31 -11.23 33.64 12.31
C GLY A 31 -10.82 34.22 10.94
N PHE A 32 -10.31 33.35 10.06
CA PHE A 32 -9.88 33.74 8.72
C PHE A 32 -11.01 33.45 7.70
N ASN A 33 -11.21 34.37 6.75
CA ASN A 33 -12.05 34.12 5.58
C ASN A 33 -11.28 33.30 4.52
N ALA A 34 -11.98 32.83 3.49
CA ALA A 34 -11.41 31.97 2.44
C ALA A 34 -10.19 32.61 1.74
N ASP A 35 -10.28 33.91 1.39
CA ASP A 35 -9.18 34.64 0.76
C ASP A 35 -7.93 34.71 1.67
N SER A 36 -8.15 34.95 2.97
CA SER A 36 -7.05 34.93 3.94
C SER A 36 -6.40 33.56 4.10
N ILE A 37 -7.20 32.50 4.09
CA ILE A 37 -6.70 31.13 4.17
C ILE A 37 -5.85 30.79 2.94
N GLU A 38 -6.29 31.17 1.74
CA GLU A 38 -5.55 30.97 0.50
C GLU A 38 -4.20 31.70 0.51
N LYS A 39 -4.18 32.94 0.94
CA LYS A 39 -2.94 33.72 1.10
C LYS A 39 -1.98 33.13 2.13
N ILE A 40 -2.52 32.68 3.28
CA ILE A 40 -1.72 31.99 4.31
C ILE A 40 -1.16 30.68 3.78
N ALA A 41 -1.98 29.88 3.07
CA ALA A 41 -1.54 28.60 2.50
C ALA A 41 -0.41 28.79 1.47
N SER A 42 -0.52 29.83 0.64
CA SER A 42 0.50 30.18 -0.36
C SER A 42 1.80 30.67 0.28
N ALA A 43 1.71 31.45 1.36
CA ALA A 43 2.87 31.99 2.07
C ALA A 43 3.54 30.99 3.02
N CYS A 44 2.80 29.95 3.47
CA CYS A 44 3.26 28.96 4.42
C CYS A 44 3.00 27.54 3.90
N PRO A 45 3.77 27.03 2.91
CA PRO A 45 3.53 25.72 2.29
C PRO A 45 3.71 24.55 3.26
N ASP A 46 4.39 24.74 4.38
CA ASP A 46 4.56 23.76 5.43
C ASP A 46 3.50 23.83 6.55
N LEU A 47 2.57 24.79 6.49
CA LEU A 47 1.48 24.90 7.45
C LEU A 47 0.35 23.93 7.12
N ASN A 48 -0.10 23.16 8.11
CA ASN A 48 -1.28 22.32 7.98
C ASN A 48 -2.55 23.17 8.04
N ILE A 49 -3.18 23.37 6.89
CA ILE A 49 -4.41 24.18 6.78
C ILE A 49 -5.57 23.56 7.56
N ASN A 50 -5.66 22.23 7.63
CA ASN A 50 -6.68 21.59 8.46
C ASN A 50 -6.49 21.93 9.94
N TRP A 51 -5.25 21.93 10.44
CA TRP A 51 -4.94 22.38 11.79
C TRP A 51 -5.28 23.86 11.99
N LEU A 52 -4.98 24.69 11.00
CA LEU A 52 -5.31 26.12 11.07
C LEU A 52 -6.82 26.39 11.26
N ILE A 53 -7.66 25.58 10.62
CA ILE A 53 -9.13 25.73 10.62
C ILE A 53 -9.76 25.04 11.83
N THR A 54 -9.31 23.83 12.17
CA THR A 54 -9.98 22.95 13.14
C THR A 54 -9.28 22.90 14.50
N GLY A 55 -8.02 23.27 14.57
CA GLY A 55 -7.16 23.07 15.75
C GLY A 55 -6.76 21.62 15.98
N ILE A 56 -7.14 20.68 15.09
CA ILE A 56 -6.89 19.25 15.24
C ILE A 56 -5.72 18.82 14.35
N GLY A 57 -4.80 17.99 14.89
CA GLY A 57 -3.64 17.47 14.18
C GLY A 57 -2.37 18.28 14.40
N ASN A 58 -1.34 17.99 13.60
CA ASN A 58 -0.06 18.70 13.68
C ASN A 58 -0.12 20.06 12.98
N MET A 59 0.54 21.04 13.58
CA MET A 59 0.61 22.43 13.08
C MET A 59 1.30 22.53 11.71
N THR A 60 2.32 21.72 11.46
CA THR A 60 3.09 21.73 10.21
C THR A 60 2.96 20.41 9.45
N ILE A 61 2.97 20.53 8.11
CA ILE A 61 3.24 19.42 7.19
C ILE A 61 4.73 19.48 6.86
N ASN A 62 5.47 18.40 7.15
CA ASN A 62 6.88 18.31 6.75
C ASN A 62 6.96 18.20 5.22
N THR A 63 7.37 19.27 4.53
CA THR A 63 7.54 19.32 3.07
C THR A 63 8.70 18.46 2.56
N ASN A 64 9.46 17.83 3.45
CA ASN A 64 10.54 16.90 3.12
C ASN A 64 10.14 15.43 3.24
N SER A 65 8.86 15.15 3.30
CA SER A 65 8.35 13.77 3.25
C SER A 65 7.40 13.67 2.08
N SER A 66 7.84 13.00 1.01
CA SER A 66 6.94 12.15 0.27
C SER A 66 5.92 11.59 1.26
N ILE A 67 4.64 11.97 1.12
CA ILE A 67 3.47 11.47 1.88
C ILE A 67 3.88 11.02 3.28
N THR A 68 3.95 11.96 4.26
CA THR A 68 4.05 11.56 5.66
C THR A 68 2.75 10.91 6.06
N GLU A 69 2.80 9.60 6.00
CA GLU A 69 2.00 8.73 6.84
C GLU A 69 1.91 9.39 8.23
N THR A 70 0.70 9.68 8.74
CA THR A 70 0.47 9.71 10.20
C THR A 70 1.39 8.66 10.79
N PRO A 71 2.03 8.85 11.97
CA PRO A 71 2.77 7.78 12.60
C PRO A 71 1.78 6.65 12.80
N THR A 72 1.62 5.86 11.76
CA THR A 72 1.01 4.55 11.82
C THR A 72 1.88 3.82 12.82
N THR A 73 1.30 3.47 13.95
CA THR A 73 1.94 2.53 14.84
C THR A 73 2.50 1.44 13.94
N ASN A 74 3.69 0.92 14.19
CA ASN A 74 4.40 -0.12 13.40
C ASN A 74 3.56 -1.41 13.15
N LYS A 75 2.24 -1.32 13.22
CA LYS A 75 1.22 -2.37 13.15
C LYS A 75 0.32 -2.30 11.92
N ASP A 76 0.33 -1.17 11.17
CA ASP A 76 -0.57 -1.04 10.02
C ASP A 76 -0.01 -1.77 8.81
N ILE A 77 -0.87 -2.60 8.23
CA ILE A 77 -0.59 -3.43 7.06
C ILE A 77 -0.91 -2.59 5.83
N LYS A 78 0.08 -2.42 4.94
CA LYS A 78 -0.12 -1.73 3.65
C LYS A 78 -0.90 -2.62 2.71
N ILE A 79 -2.00 -2.11 2.14
CA ILE A 79 -2.73 -2.76 1.05
C ILE A 79 -2.18 -2.23 -0.27
N LEU A 80 -1.69 -3.12 -1.11
CA LEU A 80 -1.00 -2.80 -2.36
C LEU A 80 -1.87 -3.12 -3.57
N ASP A 81 -1.89 -2.22 -4.57
CA ASP A 81 -2.43 -2.53 -5.89
C ASP A 81 -1.33 -3.07 -6.80
N ILE A 82 -1.21 -4.39 -6.87
CA ILE A 82 -0.18 -5.06 -7.67
C ILE A 82 -0.43 -4.98 -9.18
N ARG A 83 -1.62 -4.54 -9.64
CA ARG A 83 -1.90 -4.37 -11.08
C ARG A 83 -1.08 -3.25 -11.71
N VAL A 84 -0.77 -2.22 -10.94
CA VAL A 84 -0.02 -1.04 -11.41
C VAL A 84 1.46 -1.33 -11.59
N CYS A 85 1.93 -2.42 -11.03
CA CYS A 85 3.35 -2.77 -11.01
C CYS A 85 3.80 -3.64 -12.22
N ALA A 86 3.20 -3.49 -13.39
CA ALA A 86 3.66 -4.13 -14.64
C ALA A 86 4.98 -3.53 -15.19
N GLY A 87 5.62 -2.61 -14.44
CA GLY A 87 6.94 -2.07 -14.69
C GLY A 87 8.01 -2.79 -13.86
N HIS A 88 9.27 -2.43 -14.05
CA HIS A 88 10.46 -3.05 -13.46
C HIS A 88 10.58 -3.02 -11.92
N GLY A 89 9.50 -2.72 -11.18
CA GLY A 89 9.42 -2.75 -9.71
C GLY A 89 9.42 -4.19 -9.20
N ILE A 90 10.56 -4.64 -8.74
CA ILE A 90 10.79 -6.00 -8.25
C ILE A 90 10.52 -6.01 -6.75
N GLY A 91 9.45 -6.72 -6.33
CA GLY A 91 9.09 -6.86 -4.91
C GLY A 91 8.11 -5.81 -4.38
N PHE A 92 7.77 -5.90 -3.11
CA PHE A 92 6.79 -5.02 -2.46
C PHE A 92 7.42 -3.83 -1.73
N ASP A 93 8.74 -3.79 -1.61
CA ASP A 93 9.48 -2.71 -0.91
C ASP A 93 9.90 -1.56 -1.84
N GLY A 94 9.64 -1.65 -3.15
CA GLY A 94 9.97 -0.61 -4.13
C GLY A 94 9.00 0.57 -4.11
N ASN A 95 9.49 1.77 -4.43
CA ASN A 95 8.70 3.01 -4.53
C ASN A 95 7.59 2.98 -5.60
N GLU A 96 7.52 1.90 -6.38
CA GLU A 96 6.57 1.75 -7.50
C GLU A 96 5.26 1.06 -7.09
N ASN A 97 5.19 0.49 -5.89
CA ASN A 97 3.97 -0.15 -5.40
C ASN A 97 2.98 0.89 -4.90
N LYS A 98 1.86 1.01 -5.57
CA LYS A 98 0.80 1.92 -5.14
C LYS A 98 0.13 1.37 -3.87
N VAL A 99 0.33 2.03 -2.75
CA VAL A 99 -0.45 1.79 -1.54
C VAL A 99 -1.85 2.36 -1.75
N ILE A 100 -2.88 1.51 -1.66
CA ILE A 100 -4.29 1.88 -1.84
C ILE A 100 -5.06 1.96 -0.52
N GLY A 101 -4.45 1.55 0.58
CA GLY A 101 -5.04 1.61 1.91
C GLY A 101 -4.15 1.01 2.97
N TYR A 102 -4.66 1.12 4.20
CA TYR A 102 -4.03 0.54 5.39
C TYR A 102 -5.10 -0.20 6.19
N VAL A 103 -4.72 -1.29 6.84
CA VAL A 103 -5.58 -2.03 7.76
C VAL A 103 -4.76 -2.46 8.98
N ASN A 104 -5.38 -2.43 10.14
CA ASN A 104 -4.75 -2.88 11.38
C ASN A 104 -5.44 -4.18 11.82
N ILE A 105 -4.75 -5.29 11.63
CA ILE A 105 -5.17 -6.62 12.08
C ILE A 105 -3.94 -7.22 12.79
N PRO A 106 -3.96 -7.35 14.12
CA PRO A 106 -2.79 -7.74 14.90
C PRO A 106 -2.13 -9.04 14.44
N GLU A 107 -2.93 -10.03 14.01
CA GLU A 107 -2.48 -11.35 13.55
C GLU A 107 -1.61 -11.26 12.27
N PHE A 108 -1.82 -10.21 11.46
CA PHE A 108 -1.10 -10.01 10.19
C PHE A 108 -0.07 -8.90 10.25
N THR A 109 0.34 -8.50 11.46
CA THR A 109 1.42 -7.51 11.62
C THR A 109 2.68 -7.95 10.87
N GLY A 110 3.26 -7.03 10.08
CA GLY A 110 4.44 -7.29 9.24
C GLY A 110 4.14 -8.02 7.93
N CYS A 111 2.86 -8.18 7.57
CA CYS A 111 2.44 -8.66 6.26
C CYS A 111 2.12 -7.48 5.31
N TYR A 112 2.00 -7.80 4.03
CA TYR A 112 1.36 -6.93 3.03
C TYR A 112 -0.04 -7.44 2.74
N GLY A 113 -0.99 -6.54 2.48
CA GLY A 113 -2.29 -6.87 1.92
C GLY A 113 -2.27 -6.69 0.41
N ILE A 114 -2.85 -7.64 -0.33
CA ILE A 114 -2.90 -7.61 -1.80
C ILE A 114 -4.32 -7.95 -2.24
N THR A 115 -4.87 -7.17 -3.16
CA THR A 115 -6.16 -7.49 -3.77
C THR A 115 -6.00 -8.57 -4.83
N VAL A 116 -6.81 -9.62 -4.75
CA VAL A 116 -6.84 -10.72 -5.71
C VAL A 116 -7.54 -10.29 -7.00
N TYR A 117 -6.96 -10.65 -8.14
CA TYR A 117 -7.56 -10.45 -9.46
C TYR A 117 -7.56 -11.76 -10.24
N GLY A 118 -8.60 -11.93 -11.05
CA GLY A 118 -8.78 -13.17 -11.83
C GLY A 118 -9.44 -14.28 -11.04
N ASP A 119 -9.56 -15.44 -11.67
CA ASP A 119 -10.32 -16.58 -11.20
C ASP A 119 -9.51 -17.88 -11.11
N SER A 120 -8.19 -17.83 -11.35
CA SER A 120 -7.34 -19.04 -11.34
C SER A 120 -7.30 -19.75 -9.98
N MET A 121 -7.58 -19.02 -8.90
CA MET A 121 -7.62 -19.52 -7.52
C MET A 121 -9.04 -19.58 -6.93
N TYR A 122 -10.06 -19.45 -7.80
CA TYR A 122 -11.45 -19.65 -7.42
C TYR A 122 -11.64 -21.14 -7.02
N ASP A 123 -12.28 -21.48 -6.00
CA ASP A 123 -13.16 -20.91 -5.02
C ASP A 123 -12.41 -20.48 -3.72
N MET A 124 -11.12 -20.82 -3.64
CA MET A 124 -10.29 -20.51 -2.46
C MET A 124 -10.09 -18.99 -2.29
N TYR A 125 -9.77 -18.30 -3.38
CA TYR A 125 -9.59 -16.84 -3.42
C TYR A 125 -10.37 -16.25 -4.59
N MET A 126 -11.32 -15.37 -4.28
CA MET A 126 -12.16 -14.71 -5.27
C MET A 126 -11.58 -13.36 -5.68
N SER A 127 -11.87 -12.96 -6.90
CA SER A 127 -11.52 -11.61 -7.37
C SER A 127 -12.16 -10.54 -6.48
N GLY A 128 -11.35 -9.63 -5.95
CA GLY A 128 -11.76 -8.62 -4.98
C GLY A 128 -11.48 -8.97 -3.51
N ASP A 129 -11.14 -10.22 -3.19
CA ASP A 129 -10.62 -10.56 -1.85
C ASP A 129 -9.30 -9.84 -1.60
N THR A 130 -9.03 -9.53 -0.34
CA THR A 130 -7.70 -9.09 0.09
C THR A 130 -6.99 -10.25 0.78
N ILE A 131 -5.84 -10.66 0.26
CA ILE A 131 -4.98 -11.66 0.88
C ILE A 131 -3.85 -10.98 1.64
N PHE A 132 -3.47 -11.56 2.79
CA PHE A 132 -2.31 -11.13 3.56
C PHE A 132 -1.15 -12.06 3.28
N VAL A 133 0.00 -11.47 2.94
CA VAL A 133 1.18 -12.23 2.50
C VAL A 133 2.41 -11.82 3.27
N ARG A 134 3.30 -12.79 3.51
CA ARG A 134 4.59 -12.61 4.16
C ARG A 134 5.72 -13.12 3.27
N GLU A 135 6.77 -12.34 3.13
CA GLU A 135 7.93 -12.71 2.32
C GLU A 135 8.65 -13.95 2.88
N ILE A 136 8.99 -14.88 1.99
CA ILE A 136 9.82 -16.04 2.26
C ILE A 136 11.22 -15.75 1.71
N LYS A 137 12.14 -15.41 2.60
CA LYS A 137 13.54 -15.10 2.22
C LYS A 137 14.35 -16.35 1.91
N ASP A 138 14.09 -17.44 2.62
CA ASP A 138 14.75 -18.73 2.39
C ASP A 138 13.78 -19.68 1.68
N LYS A 139 14.04 -19.93 0.41
CA LYS A 139 13.21 -20.79 -0.45
C LYS A 139 13.14 -22.25 0.01
N ARG A 140 14.00 -22.67 0.94
CA ARG A 140 13.92 -23.99 1.59
C ARG A 140 12.74 -24.11 2.56
N ASN A 141 12.17 -22.97 2.96
CA ASN A 141 11.04 -22.90 3.90
C ASN A 141 9.68 -22.85 3.16
N ILE A 142 9.59 -23.47 1.98
CA ILE A 142 8.36 -23.55 1.24
C ILE A 142 7.53 -24.72 1.78
N ASP A 143 6.32 -24.43 2.23
CA ASP A 143 5.36 -25.47 2.64
C ASP A 143 4.67 -26.03 1.37
N ASN A 144 4.86 -27.31 1.12
CA ASN A 144 4.31 -27.99 -0.04
C ASN A 144 2.76 -27.96 -0.03
N GLY A 145 2.16 -27.66 -1.16
CA GLY A 145 0.71 -27.62 -1.31
C GLY A 145 0.05 -26.36 -0.70
N GLN A 146 0.81 -25.30 -0.43
CA GLN A 146 0.26 -24.03 0.08
C GLN A 146 0.23 -22.94 -0.99
N PRO A 147 -0.65 -21.93 -0.84
CA PRO A 147 -0.74 -20.81 -1.77
C PRO A 147 0.36 -19.77 -1.55
N TYR A 148 0.94 -19.29 -2.64
CA TYR A 148 1.98 -18.29 -2.68
C TYR A 148 1.71 -17.22 -3.73
N VAL A 149 2.13 -15.99 -3.46
CA VAL A 149 2.35 -14.98 -4.48
C VAL A 149 3.80 -15.10 -4.94
N ILE A 150 3.97 -15.31 -6.23
CA ILE A 150 5.24 -15.63 -6.88
C ILE A 150 5.53 -14.49 -7.85
N ILE A 151 6.67 -13.83 -7.68
CA ILE A 151 7.11 -12.75 -8.55
C ILE A 151 8.31 -13.24 -9.36
N THR A 152 8.12 -13.27 -10.66
CA THR A 152 9.16 -13.55 -11.66
C THR A 152 9.57 -12.24 -12.37
N LYS A 153 10.44 -12.33 -13.37
CA LYS A 153 10.79 -11.16 -14.20
C LYS A 153 9.60 -10.65 -15.03
N GLU A 154 8.69 -11.56 -15.41
CA GLU A 154 7.61 -11.28 -16.35
C GLU A 154 6.25 -11.23 -15.66
N ASP A 155 6.04 -12.08 -14.65
CA ASP A 155 4.72 -12.35 -14.07
C ASP A 155 4.65 -12.16 -12.57
N ARG A 156 3.43 -11.90 -12.10
CA ARG A 156 3.00 -11.96 -10.71
C ARG A 156 1.85 -12.95 -10.61
N LEU A 157 2.13 -14.08 -9.98
CA LEU A 157 1.23 -15.24 -9.95
C LEU A 157 0.75 -15.51 -8.53
N LEU A 158 -0.53 -15.81 -8.37
CA LEU A 158 -1.08 -16.44 -7.16
C LEU A 158 -1.36 -17.90 -7.50
N LYS A 159 -0.60 -18.83 -6.92
CA LYS A 159 -0.65 -20.27 -7.21
C LYS A 159 -0.36 -21.11 -5.97
N MET A 160 -0.78 -22.38 -6.02
CA MET A 160 -0.30 -23.40 -5.10
C MET A 160 1.09 -23.85 -5.56
N ILE A 161 2.02 -24.04 -4.60
CA ILE A 161 3.34 -24.61 -4.91
C ILE A 161 3.37 -26.07 -4.49
N HIS A 162 3.72 -26.93 -5.43
CA HIS A 162 3.96 -28.36 -5.18
C HIS A 162 5.41 -28.70 -5.51
N ILE A 163 6.12 -29.28 -4.54
CA ILE A 163 7.51 -29.73 -4.70
C ILE A 163 7.51 -31.23 -4.85
N ASP A 164 7.95 -31.69 -6.01
CA ASP A 164 8.30 -33.10 -6.26
C ASP A 164 9.77 -33.34 -5.92
N TYR A 165 10.00 -33.84 -4.72
CA TYR A 165 11.37 -34.07 -4.21
C TYR A 165 12.11 -35.18 -4.96
N GLU A 166 11.38 -36.15 -5.52
CA GLU A 166 11.99 -37.25 -6.26
C GLU A 166 12.53 -36.77 -7.61
N ARG A 167 11.71 -36.00 -8.33
CA ARG A 167 12.07 -35.42 -9.63
C ARG A 167 12.79 -34.08 -9.56
N LYS A 168 12.93 -33.51 -8.37
CA LYS A 168 13.51 -32.19 -8.13
C LYS A 168 12.81 -31.10 -8.96
N LYS A 169 11.48 -31.18 -9.05
CA LYS A 169 10.66 -30.24 -9.82
C LYS A 169 9.73 -29.46 -8.90
N THR A 170 9.53 -28.21 -9.23
CA THR A 170 8.50 -27.39 -8.60
C THR A 170 7.39 -27.12 -9.60
N ILE A 171 6.17 -27.41 -9.18
CA ILE A 171 4.97 -27.26 -9.99
C ILE A 171 4.08 -26.20 -9.35
N LEU A 172 3.67 -25.22 -10.15
CA LEU A 172 2.66 -24.24 -9.79
C LEU A 172 1.32 -24.72 -10.31
N SER A 173 0.35 -24.88 -9.42
CA SER A 173 -1.02 -25.26 -9.80
C SER A 173 -2.02 -24.19 -9.42
N SER A 174 -3.11 -24.13 -10.17
CA SER A 174 -4.28 -23.32 -9.87
C SER A 174 -5.27 -24.11 -9.04
N TYR A 175 -5.93 -23.45 -8.08
CA TYR A 175 -7.01 -24.09 -7.32
C TYR A 175 -8.26 -24.32 -8.16
N ASN A 176 -8.54 -23.41 -9.11
CA ASN A 176 -9.65 -23.53 -10.05
C ASN A 176 -9.40 -24.65 -11.07
N ASN A 177 -10.21 -25.69 -10.98
CA ASN A 177 -10.11 -26.89 -11.82
C ASN A 177 -11.04 -26.87 -13.04
N ILE A 178 -11.62 -25.70 -13.40
CA ILE A 178 -12.52 -25.61 -14.54
C ILE A 178 -11.86 -26.08 -15.83
N ALA A 179 -12.58 -26.83 -16.63
CA ALA A 179 -12.13 -27.29 -17.94
C ALA A 179 -12.68 -26.42 -19.06
N ASN A 180 -11.92 -26.28 -20.12
CA ASN A 180 -12.36 -25.72 -21.40
C ASN A 180 -13.29 -26.70 -22.12
N PRO A 181 -14.01 -26.27 -23.18
CA PRO A 181 -14.84 -27.16 -23.97
C PRO A 181 -14.11 -28.35 -24.60
N ASP A 182 -12.79 -28.26 -24.79
CA ASP A 182 -11.93 -29.33 -25.29
C ASP A 182 -11.51 -30.36 -24.20
N GLY A 183 -12.00 -30.18 -22.96
CA GLY A 183 -11.71 -31.04 -21.81
C GLY A 183 -10.39 -30.73 -21.11
N LYS A 184 -9.57 -29.81 -21.60
CA LYS A 184 -8.32 -29.39 -20.94
C LYS A 184 -8.58 -28.40 -19.84
N ARG A 185 -7.75 -28.43 -18.80
CA ARG A 185 -7.84 -27.42 -17.71
C ARG A 185 -7.64 -26.01 -18.27
N LYS A 186 -8.50 -25.07 -17.88
CA LYS A 186 -8.38 -23.64 -18.21
C LYS A 186 -7.06 -23.06 -17.67
N TYR A 187 -6.65 -23.53 -16.51
CA TYR A 187 -5.42 -23.12 -15.80
C TYR A 187 -4.52 -24.36 -15.62
N PRO A 188 -3.71 -24.72 -16.63
CA PRO A 188 -2.81 -25.87 -16.54
C PRO A 188 -1.72 -25.63 -15.50
N ASP A 189 -1.18 -26.73 -14.99
CA ASP A 189 -0.03 -26.69 -14.11
C ASP A 189 1.21 -26.22 -14.88
N MET A 190 2.10 -25.50 -14.18
CA MET A 190 3.33 -24.92 -14.74
C MET A 190 4.52 -25.43 -13.96
N GLU A 191 5.55 -25.91 -14.65
CA GLU A 191 6.84 -26.20 -14.03
C GLU A 191 7.66 -24.89 -13.93
N ILE A 192 8.33 -24.65 -12.80
CA ILE A 192 9.15 -23.48 -12.58
C ILE A 192 10.45 -23.85 -11.86
N ASP A 193 11.53 -23.17 -12.22
CA ASP A 193 12.76 -23.21 -11.44
C ASP A 193 12.69 -22.12 -10.35
N ILE A 194 12.45 -22.55 -9.13
CA ILE A 194 12.27 -21.62 -8.01
C ILE A 194 13.52 -20.79 -7.72
N ASP A 195 14.70 -21.33 -7.98
CA ASP A 195 15.95 -20.66 -7.68
C ASP A 195 16.32 -19.63 -8.75
N ASN A 196 16.06 -19.92 -10.02
CA ASN A 196 16.47 -19.07 -11.13
C ASN A 196 15.38 -18.13 -11.64
N ASP A 197 14.10 -18.56 -11.61
CA ASP A 197 13.00 -17.79 -12.19
C ASP A 197 12.29 -16.89 -11.17
N VAL A 198 12.29 -17.27 -9.87
CA VAL A 198 11.54 -16.56 -8.84
C VAL A 198 12.42 -15.52 -8.16
N ILE A 199 12.02 -14.25 -8.29
CA ILE A 199 12.71 -13.10 -7.68
C ILE A 199 12.24 -12.93 -6.25
N HIS A 200 10.91 -12.86 -6.02
CA HIS A 200 10.32 -12.79 -4.69
C HIS A 200 9.23 -13.83 -4.52
N LEU A 201 9.13 -14.34 -3.31
CA LEU A 201 8.16 -15.34 -2.92
C LEU A 201 7.47 -14.91 -1.63
N TYR A 202 6.14 -14.86 -1.66
CA TYR A 202 5.34 -14.51 -0.49
C TYR A 202 4.33 -15.60 -0.19
N LYS A 203 4.33 -16.11 1.04
CA LYS A 203 3.34 -17.06 1.51
C LYS A 203 2.04 -16.33 1.85
N VAL A 204 0.91 -16.84 1.40
CA VAL A 204 -0.40 -16.38 1.85
C VAL A 204 -0.65 -16.89 3.26
N VAL A 205 -0.92 -15.99 4.19
CA VAL A 205 -1.12 -16.32 5.62
C VAL A 205 -2.55 -16.05 6.08
N GLY A 206 -3.37 -15.38 5.28
CA GLY A 206 -4.77 -15.14 5.57
C GLY A 206 -5.48 -14.40 4.45
N LYS A 207 -6.80 -14.27 4.56
CA LYS A 207 -7.62 -13.49 3.64
C LYS A 207 -8.71 -12.71 4.36
N LEU A 208 -9.09 -11.60 3.77
CA LEU A 208 -10.31 -10.86 4.05
C LEU A 208 -11.23 -11.00 2.84
N ALA A 209 -12.29 -11.78 3.00
CA ALA A 209 -13.26 -12.01 1.92
C ALA A 209 -14.20 -10.81 1.78
N ARG A 210 -14.46 -10.40 0.54
CA ARG A 210 -15.43 -9.37 0.24
C ARG A 210 -16.82 -10.00 0.13
N THR A 211 -17.73 -9.63 1.04
CA THR A 211 -19.13 -10.03 0.89
C THR A 211 -19.74 -9.26 -0.29
N GLN A 212 -20.15 -9.97 -1.31
CA GLN A 212 -21.00 -9.40 -2.37
C GLN A 212 -22.41 -9.33 -1.80
N MET A 213 -22.94 -8.12 -1.65
CA MET A 213 -24.36 -7.88 -1.40
C MET A 213 -25.09 -7.79 -2.74
#